data_01af370f136558eab649ffda2ae67941
#
_entry.id   01af370f136558eab649ffda2ae67941
#
_cell.length_a   1.000
_cell.length_b   1.000
_cell.length_c   1.000
_cell.angle_alpha   90.00
_cell.angle_beta   90.00
_cell.angle_gamma   90.00
#
_symmetry.space_group_name_H-M   'P 1'
#
loop_
_entity.id
_entity.type
_entity.pdbx_description
1 polymer ?
#
loop_
_entity_poly.entity_id
_entity_poly.type
_entity_poly.pdbx_seq_one_letter_code
_entity_poly.pdbx_strand_id
1 'polypeptide(L)'
;MPGRMTRRPALALTALVLAAGAAVGCGQEKNDVKQPGVAIKGVPAQYEVGAKLFVERCSGCHTLGIVGAEGGALAVKDRERVDGPNFNVRKEDRASVLYAIRNGGFSGAIMPQDIVVGKEANQVADFLAKYAGHGKSKNARN
;
A
#
# COMPACT_ATOMS: atom_id res chain seq x y z
N MET A 1 -26.98 -24.07 -71.30
CA MET A 1 -27.38 -23.06 -70.30
C MET A 1 -26.79 -23.47 -68.97
N PRO A 2 -25.85 -22.75 -68.40
CA PRO A 2 -25.12 -23.15 -67.21
C PRO A 2 -25.82 -22.59 -65.96
N GLY A 3 -25.94 -23.47 -64.96
CA GLY A 3 -26.55 -23.19 -63.68
C GLY A 3 -25.66 -22.26 -62.79
N ARG A 4 -26.32 -21.30 -62.17
CA ARG A 4 -25.73 -20.38 -61.17
C ARG A 4 -25.42 -21.15 -59.89
N MET A 5 -24.14 -21.25 -59.59
CA MET A 5 -23.62 -21.56 -58.25
C MET A 5 -23.83 -20.37 -57.34
N THR A 6 -24.75 -20.49 -56.40
CA THR A 6 -24.88 -19.55 -55.24
C THR A 6 -23.81 -19.86 -54.20
N ARG A 7 -22.72 -19.14 -54.23
CA ARG A 7 -21.81 -19.04 -53.09
C ARG A 7 -22.28 -17.96 -52.13
N ARG A 8 -22.50 -18.34 -50.92
CA ARG A 8 -22.50 -17.57 -49.64
C ARG A 8 -23.48 -18.24 -48.67
N PRO A 9 -23.13 -18.64 -47.47
CA PRO A 9 -22.63 -17.78 -46.40
C PRO A 9 -21.55 -18.48 -45.51
N ALA A 10 -20.32 -18.16 -45.68
CA ALA A 10 -19.28 -18.63 -44.75
C ALA A 10 -18.56 -17.47 -44.04
N LEU A 11 -18.94 -16.22 -44.35
CA LEU A 11 -18.25 -15.04 -43.81
C LEU A 11 -18.93 -14.37 -42.58
N ALA A 12 -20.13 -14.86 -42.19
CA ALA A 12 -20.86 -14.26 -41.09
C ALA A 12 -20.59 -14.90 -39.70
N LEU A 13 -19.95 -16.07 -39.65
CA LEU A 13 -19.70 -16.76 -38.37
C LEU A 13 -18.33 -16.41 -37.71
N THR A 14 -17.39 -15.86 -38.48
CA THR A 14 -16.06 -15.49 -37.94
C THR A 14 -16.01 -14.15 -37.26
N ALA A 15 -16.98 -13.26 -37.47
CA ALA A 15 -17.01 -11.94 -36.84
C ALA A 15 -17.59 -11.94 -35.39
N LEU A 16 -18.32 -12.99 -35.02
CA LEU A 16 -18.96 -13.06 -33.69
C LEU A 16 -18.04 -13.61 -32.58
N VAL A 17 -16.99 -14.34 -32.95
CA VAL A 17 -16.07 -14.94 -31.95
C VAL A 17 -15.00 -13.96 -31.46
N LEU A 18 -14.71 -12.89 -32.21
CA LEU A 18 -13.70 -11.88 -31.85
C LEU A 18 -14.20 -10.80 -30.87
N ALA A 19 -15.52 -10.67 -30.68
CA ALA A 19 -16.09 -9.68 -29.78
C ALA A 19 -16.24 -10.17 -28.32
N ALA A 20 -16.08 -11.46 -28.03
CA ALA A 20 -16.24 -12.03 -26.68
C ALA A 20 -14.93 -12.13 -25.88
N GLY A 21 -13.79 -11.78 -26.47
CA GLY A 21 -12.46 -11.94 -25.83
C GLY A 21 -11.91 -10.73 -25.10
N ALA A 22 -12.61 -9.59 -25.06
CA ALA A 22 -12.08 -8.33 -24.52
C ALA A 22 -12.54 -7.96 -23.10
N ALA A 23 -13.23 -8.87 -22.38
CA ALA A 23 -13.80 -8.56 -21.08
C ALA A 23 -13.16 -9.31 -19.89
N VAL A 24 -12.00 -9.93 -20.06
CA VAL A 24 -11.32 -10.61 -18.95
C VAL A 24 -9.89 -10.08 -18.86
N GLY A 25 -9.72 -8.96 -18.15
CA GLY A 25 -8.39 -8.43 -17.98
C GLY A 25 -8.32 -7.13 -17.17
N CYS A 26 -9.03 -7.02 -16.07
CA CYS A 26 -8.61 -6.18 -14.95
C CYS A 26 -8.89 -7.00 -13.70
N GLY A 27 -7.88 -7.70 -13.21
CA GLY A 27 -7.85 -8.18 -11.85
C GLY A 27 -8.02 -6.97 -10.95
N GLN A 28 -9.25 -6.70 -10.53
CA GLN A 28 -9.50 -5.85 -9.38
C GLN A 28 -8.98 -6.65 -8.20
N GLU A 29 -7.72 -6.41 -7.86
CA GLU A 29 -7.21 -6.72 -6.54
C GLU A 29 -8.17 -6.02 -5.59
N LYS A 30 -8.98 -6.83 -4.89
CA LYS A 30 -9.79 -6.33 -3.78
C LYS A 30 -8.81 -6.01 -2.67
N ASN A 31 -8.16 -4.86 -2.78
CA ASN A 31 -7.63 -4.22 -1.61
C ASN A 31 -8.85 -3.96 -0.75
N ASP A 32 -8.97 -4.66 0.36
CA ASP A 32 -9.87 -4.33 1.45
C ASP A 32 -9.40 -3.00 2.07
N VAL A 33 -9.39 -1.96 1.25
CA VAL A 33 -9.28 -0.58 1.70
C VAL A 33 -10.56 -0.35 2.48
N LYS A 34 -10.45 -0.41 3.79
CA LYS A 34 -11.52 0.02 4.68
C LYS A 34 -12.01 1.36 4.16
N GLN A 35 -13.29 1.39 3.81
CA GLN A 35 -13.96 2.47 3.10
C GLN A 35 -13.54 3.86 3.61
N PRO A 36 -13.43 4.88 2.74
CA PRO A 36 -13.19 6.26 3.16
C PRO A 36 -14.25 6.65 4.21
N GLY A 37 -13.81 6.93 5.43
CA GLY A 37 -14.70 7.36 6.51
C GLY A 37 -14.68 6.48 7.77
N VAL A 38 -14.05 5.31 7.78
CA VAL A 38 -13.89 4.55 9.04
C VAL A 38 -12.77 5.18 9.86
N ALA A 39 -13.14 5.80 10.99
CA ALA A 39 -12.19 6.34 11.94
C ALA A 39 -11.28 5.23 12.50
N ILE A 40 -9.98 5.48 12.56
CA ILE A 40 -9.05 4.58 13.21
C ILE A 40 -9.15 4.84 14.72
N LYS A 41 -9.56 3.82 15.48
CA LYS A 41 -9.73 3.94 16.92
C LYS A 41 -8.48 4.49 17.59
N GLY A 42 -8.63 5.59 18.33
CA GLY A 42 -7.53 6.23 19.06
C GLY A 42 -6.69 7.23 18.22
N VAL A 43 -7.06 7.47 16.95
CA VAL A 43 -6.42 8.46 16.11
C VAL A 43 -7.40 9.62 15.87
N PRO A 44 -7.09 10.86 16.32
CA PRO A 44 -7.90 12.04 16.04
C PRO A 44 -7.99 12.36 14.53
N ALA A 45 -9.10 12.98 14.12
CA ALA A 45 -9.43 13.26 12.72
C ALA A 45 -8.29 13.95 11.93
N GLN A 46 -7.53 14.84 12.57
CA GLN A 46 -6.41 15.55 11.95
C GLN A 46 -5.27 14.62 11.48
N TYR A 47 -5.14 13.43 12.06
CA TYR A 47 -4.11 12.43 11.71
C TYR A 47 -4.68 11.22 10.95
N GLU A 48 -6.01 11.12 10.78
CA GLU A 48 -6.63 9.94 10.15
C GLU A 48 -6.14 9.69 8.74
N VAL A 49 -5.99 10.73 7.93
CA VAL A 49 -5.52 10.57 6.55
C VAL A 49 -4.10 10.02 6.53
N GLY A 50 -3.21 10.56 7.36
CA GLY A 50 -1.84 10.06 7.50
C GLY A 50 -1.79 8.62 8.00
N ALA A 51 -2.66 8.27 8.96
CA ALA A 51 -2.79 6.91 9.48
C ALA A 51 -3.26 5.90 8.41
N LYS A 52 -4.27 6.28 7.61
CA LYS A 52 -4.77 5.45 6.50
C LYS A 52 -3.69 5.24 5.43
N LEU A 53 -3.03 6.32 5.00
CA LEU A 53 -1.93 6.25 4.05
C LEU A 53 -0.77 5.38 4.57
N PHE A 54 -0.47 5.45 5.86
CA PHE A 54 0.53 4.58 6.48
C PHE A 54 0.12 3.11 6.38
N VAL A 55 -1.13 2.76 6.68
CA VAL A 55 -1.63 1.40 6.54
C VAL A 55 -1.56 0.92 5.09
N GLU A 56 -1.94 1.76 4.15
CA GLU A 56 -2.00 1.40 2.72
C GLU A 56 -0.61 1.28 2.07
N ARG A 57 0.34 2.12 2.47
CA ARG A 57 1.61 2.27 1.75
C ARG A 57 2.84 1.82 2.53
N CYS A 58 2.75 1.75 3.86
CA CYS A 58 3.92 1.55 4.72
C CYS A 58 3.83 0.28 5.57
N SER A 59 2.61 -0.21 5.87
CA SER A 59 2.38 -1.30 6.81
C SER A 59 2.95 -2.65 6.37
N GLY A 60 3.23 -2.84 5.08
CA GLY A 60 3.84 -4.06 4.56
C GLY A 60 5.29 -4.27 5.00
N CYS A 61 5.99 -3.20 5.39
CA CYS A 61 7.38 -3.25 5.83
C CYS A 61 7.60 -2.64 7.22
N HIS A 62 6.66 -1.85 7.72
CA HIS A 62 6.78 -1.15 8.99
C HIS A 62 5.75 -1.60 10.01
N THR A 63 6.15 -1.62 11.29
CA THR A 63 5.27 -1.94 12.41
C THR A 63 4.87 -0.68 13.17
N LEU A 64 3.55 -0.50 13.40
CA LEU A 64 3.00 0.54 14.25
C LEU A 64 1.65 0.08 14.84
N GLY A 65 1.65 -0.27 16.12
CA GLY A 65 0.52 -0.97 16.77
C GLY A 65 -0.78 -0.16 16.86
N ILE A 66 -0.72 1.19 16.91
CA ILE A 66 -1.94 2.02 16.99
C ILE A 66 -2.84 1.85 15.76
N VAL A 67 -2.27 1.49 14.62
CA VAL A 67 -3.00 1.23 13.36
C VAL A 67 -3.04 -0.25 13.00
N GLY A 68 -2.54 -1.14 13.88
CA GLY A 68 -2.51 -2.58 13.63
C GLY A 68 -1.51 -3.03 12.57
N ALA A 69 -0.51 -2.20 12.24
CA ALA A 69 0.52 -2.56 11.27
C ALA A 69 1.60 -3.42 11.94
N GLU A 70 1.93 -4.57 11.36
CA GLU A 70 2.92 -5.54 11.86
C GLU A 70 3.89 -6.03 10.77
N GLY A 71 4.15 -5.22 9.73
CA GLY A 71 4.99 -5.61 8.58
C GLY A 71 6.48 -5.59 8.83
N GLY A 72 6.97 -4.95 9.90
CA GLY A 72 8.38 -5.00 10.29
C GLY A 72 8.61 -6.00 11.43
N ALA A 73 9.86 -6.42 11.62
CA ALA A 73 10.22 -7.34 12.69
C ALA A 73 9.81 -6.80 14.07
N LEU A 74 9.15 -7.65 14.85
CA LEU A 74 8.80 -7.37 16.25
C LEU A 74 9.96 -7.66 17.21
N ALA A 75 10.89 -8.51 16.81
CA ALA A 75 12.10 -8.86 17.54
C ALA A 75 13.32 -8.84 16.61
N VAL A 76 14.50 -8.50 17.14
CA VAL A 76 15.74 -8.41 16.35
C VAL A 76 16.09 -9.73 15.64
N LYS A 77 15.81 -10.85 16.29
CA LYS A 77 16.08 -12.20 15.75
C LYS A 77 15.22 -12.57 14.53
N ASP A 78 14.07 -11.89 14.37
CA ASP A 78 13.09 -12.16 13.31
C ASP A 78 13.22 -11.17 12.16
N ARG A 79 14.29 -10.35 12.15
CA ARG A 79 14.49 -9.28 11.18
C ARG A 79 14.89 -9.82 9.80
N GLU A 80 14.12 -9.42 8.79
CA GLU A 80 14.41 -9.70 7.38
C GLU A 80 14.94 -8.44 6.65
N ARG A 81 15.46 -8.62 5.43
CA ARG A 81 16.01 -7.52 4.63
C ARG A 81 14.97 -6.46 4.26
N VAL A 82 13.72 -6.88 4.13
CA VAL A 82 12.59 -6.03 3.75
C VAL A 82 11.99 -5.28 4.92
N ASP A 83 12.36 -5.65 6.14
CA ASP A 83 11.80 -5.03 7.35
C ASP A 83 12.27 -3.59 7.51
N GLY A 84 11.32 -2.71 7.52
CA GLY A 84 11.50 -1.33 7.95
C GLY A 84 11.55 -1.20 9.48
N PRO A 85 11.88 -0.02 10.00
CA PRO A 85 11.84 0.26 11.42
C PRO A 85 10.51 -0.08 12.08
N ASN A 86 10.59 -0.63 13.31
CA ASN A 86 9.45 -0.79 14.19
C ASN A 86 9.17 0.54 14.90
N PHE A 87 8.14 1.25 14.45
CA PHE A 87 7.75 2.55 14.99
C PHE A 87 7.00 2.48 16.34
N ASN A 88 6.75 1.30 16.89
CA ASN A 88 6.33 1.22 18.29
C ASN A 88 7.41 1.70 19.24
N VAL A 89 8.69 1.46 18.89
CA VAL A 89 9.85 1.77 19.75
C VAL A 89 10.75 2.84 19.17
N ARG A 90 10.82 2.96 17.84
CA ARG A 90 11.63 3.95 17.17
C ARG A 90 10.83 5.25 17.04
N LYS A 91 11.33 6.30 17.70
CA LYS A 91 10.80 7.65 17.57
C LYS A 91 11.28 8.30 16.28
N GLU A 92 10.39 9.02 15.62
CA GLU A 92 10.70 9.79 14.43
C GLU A 92 10.20 11.23 14.59
N ASP A 93 10.90 12.16 13.99
CA ASP A 93 10.41 13.51 13.76
C ASP A 93 9.91 13.68 12.31
N ARG A 94 9.18 14.76 12.09
CA ARG A 94 8.57 15.05 10.79
C ARG A 94 9.60 15.18 9.66
N ALA A 95 10.75 15.81 9.94
CA ALA A 95 11.77 16.06 8.92
C ALA A 95 12.45 14.75 8.51
N SER A 96 12.76 13.88 9.47
CA SER A 96 13.32 12.55 9.24
C SER A 96 12.38 11.67 8.42
N VAL A 97 11.07 11.70 8.72
CA VAL A 97 10.06 10.94 7.93
C VAL A 97 10.01 11.44 6.49
N LEU A 98 9.94 12.77 6.28
CA LEU A 98 9.93 13.35 4.93
C LEU A 98 11.20 13.03 4.15
N TYR A 99 12.36 13.05 4.83
CA TYR A 99 13.62 12.66 4.22
C TYR A 99 13.58 11.20 3.75
N ALA A 100 13.14 10.29 4.63
CA ALA A 100 13.06 8.87 4.32
C ALA A 100 12.10 8.58 3.15
N ILE A 101 10.93 9.23 3.12
CA ILE A 101 9.96 9.09 2.02
C ILE A 101 10.59 9.53 0.69
N ARG A 102 11.24 10.68 0.66
CA ARG A 102 11.82 11.27 -0.56
C ARG A 102 13.05 10.52 -1.08
N ASN A 103 13.82 9.92 -0.18
CA ASN A 103 15.11 9.32 -0.53
C ASN A 103 15.11 7.78 -0.49
N GLY A 104 13.98 7.15 -0.24
CA GLY A 104 13.90 5.69 -0.13
C GLY A 104 14.56 5.17 1.15
N GLY A 105 14.28 5.78 2.29
CA GLY A 105 14.90 5.49 3.57
C GLY A 105 16.28 6.13 3.73
N PHE A 106 16.97 5.76 4.79
CA PHE A 106 18.34 6.24 5.08
C PHE A 106 19.42 5.39 4.42
N SER A 107 19.12 4.15 4.06
CA SER A 107 20.07 3.22 3.44
C SER A 107 19.90 3.09 1.91
N GLY A 108 18.86 3.70 1.35
CA GLY A 108 18.62 3.77 -0.10
C GLY A 108 18.35 2.42 -0.80
N ALA A 109 17.98 1.34 -0.03
CA ALA A 109 18.06 0.02 -0.61
C ALA A 109 16.70 -0.62 -0.95
N ILE A 110 15.67 -0.49 -0.11
CA ILE A 110 14.46 -1.31 -0.24
C ILE A 110 13.19 -0.45 -0.19
N MET A 111 13.16 0.57 0.67
CA MET A 111 12.04 1.49 0.70
C MET A 111 11.94 2.26 -0.63
N PRO A 112 10.83 2.23 -1.35
CA PRO A 112 10.67 3.01 -2.57
C PRO A 112 10.77 4.50 -2.29
N GLN A 113 11.46 5.24 -3.18
CA GLN A 113 11.43 6.70 -3.15
C GLN A 113 10.03 7.19 -3.54
N ASP A 114 9.62 8.30 -2.94
CA ASP A 114 8.38 9.00 -3.27
C ASP A 114 7.12 8.12 -3.26
N ILE A 115 7.09 7.09 -2.36
CA ILE A 115 5.95 6.19 -2.21
C ILE A 115 4.64 6.92 -1.91
N VAL A 116 4.75 8.10 -1.31
CA VAL A 116 3.72 9.14 -1.20
C VAL A 116 4.37 10.51 -1.42
N VAL A 117 3.64 11.46 -2.02
CA VAL A 117 4.20 12.77 -2.39
C VAL A 117 3.33 13.93 -1.93
N GLY A 118 3.85 15.15 -1.97
CA GLY A 118 3.09 16.37 -1.75
C GLY A 118 2.36 16.40 -0.41
N LYS A 119 1.05 16.61 -0.43
CA LYS A 119 0.21 16.67 0.76
C LYS A 119 0.17 15.35 1.53
N GLU A 120 0.13 14.23 0.83
CA GLU A 120 0.08 12.90 1.44
C GLU A 120 1.35 12.59 2.23
N ALA A 121 2.53 12.90 1.69
CA ALA A 121 3.79 12.76 2.42
C ALA A 121 3.81 13.57 3.71
N ASN A 122 3.30 14.81 3.67
CA ASN A 122 3.18 15.65 4.86
C ASN A 122 2.24 15.04 5.90
N GLN A 123 1.09 14.50 5.49
CA GLN A 123 0.11 13.87 6.38
C GLN A 123 0.67 12.60 7.05
N VAL A 124 1.40 11.77 6.31
CA VAL A 124 2.11 10.61 6.89
C VAL A 124 3.20 11.07 7.88
N ALA A 125 3.96 12.11 7.53
CA ALA A 125 5.00 12.64 8.40
C ALA A 125 4.43 13.23 9.70
N ASP A 126 3.34 13.97 9.63
CA ASP A 126 2.65 14.52 10.81
C ASP A 126 2.10 13.40 11.71
N PHE A 127 1.53 12.36 11.11
CA PHE A 127 1.05 11.18 11.83
C PHE A 127 2.19 10.43 12.53
N LEU A 128 3.28 10.11 11.82
CA LEU A 128 4.41 9.39 12.40
C LEU A 128 5.13 10.20 13.47
N ALA A 129 5.36 11.51 13.26
CA ALA A 129 5.94 12.38 14.27
C ALA A 129 5.14 12.40 15.59
N LYS A 130 3.83 12.17 15.49
CA LYS A 130 2.95 12.11 16.67
C LYS A 130 2.97 10.76 17.37
N TYR A 131 3.01 9.65 16.61
CA TYR A 131 2.74 8.32 17.16
C TYR A 131 3.93 7.38 17.21
N ALA A 132 5.00 7.64 16.46
CA ALA A 132 6.20 6.82 16.48
C ALA A 132 6.93 6.95 17.85
N GLY A 133 7.42 5.82 18.36
CA GLY A 133 8.13 5.75 19.65
C GLY A 133 7.23 5.76 20.89
N HIS A 134 5.91 5.71 20.73
CA HIS A 134 4.97 5.71 21.85
C HIS A 134 4.30 4.33 22.10
N GLY A 135 4.65 3.33 21.32
CA GLY A 135 4.15 1.97 21.49
C GLY A 135 4.95 1.17 22.51
N LYS A 136 4.33 0.11 23.03
CA LYS A 136 5.02 -0.85 23.88
C LYS A 136 5.82 -1.81 23.01
N SER A 137 7.11 -1.96 23.26
CA SER A 137 7.89 -3.07 22.69
C SER A 137 7.41 -4.38 23.30
N LYS A 138 7.06 -5.37 22.47
CA LYS A 138 6.77 -6.73 22.96
C LYS A 138 8.02 -7.37 23.62
N ASN A 139 9.20 -6.81 23.38
CA ASN A 139 10.49 -7.29 23.91
C ASN A 139 10.98 -6.51 25.15
N ALA A 140 10.20 -5.58 25.67
CA ALA A 140 10.50 -4.92 26.95
C ALA A 140 10.09 -5.83 28.14
N ARG A 141 10.41 -7.13 28.06
CA ARG A 141 10.34 -8.04 29.18
C ARG A 141 11.75 -8.57 29.45
N ASN A 142 12.34 -7.98 30.49
CA ASN A 142 13.47 -8.44 31.33
C ASN A 142 14.74 -8.85 30.58
#